data_e83c310f7ffd465438be1be5020287bf
#
_entry.id   e83c310f7ffd465438be1be5020287bf
#
_cell.length_a   1.000
_cell.length_b   1.000
_cell.length_c   1.000
_cell.angle_alpha   90.00
_cell.angle_beta   90.00
_cell.angle_gamma   90.00
#
_symmetry.space_group_name_H-M   'P 1'
#
loop_
_entity.id
_entity.type
_entity.pdbx_description
1 polymer ?
#
loop_
_entity_poly.entity_id
_entity_poly.type
_entity_poly.pdbx_seq_one_letter_code
_entity_poly.pdbx_strand_id
1 'polypeptide(L)'
;TSGATEDMLVEMMVGYKLSDYYDPQVNRKTGAPVLEVKDLTRSDGRARDASFYLNRGEILGFAGLVGSGRTELMQMIFGIEKPEKGTIKLNGKEVKFKNAGNAMKNKISLIPEERKLQGAVVSNTVEFNLTLNVLERFLGSGRYNRKKEHAITDYYRDHLKIKMDSGRQKLTYLSGGNQQKVVLAKWLATKPEILIMDEPTRGIDVAAKAEIYALMHDLTNQGVSIIMVSSDLPELMNLSDRIYVMCESRIKACFTREEADQETILRYALGVKNGEME
;
A
#
# COMPACT_ATOMS: atom_id res chain seq x y z
N THR A 1 29.43 14.98 -21.30
CA THR A 1 28.23 14.33 -20.70
C THR A 1 27.66 13.20 -21.57
N SER A 2 28.44 12.63 -22.49
CA SER A 2 28.06 11.49 -23.31
C SER A 2 28.46 10.21 -22.60
N GLY A 3 27.58 9.63 -21.78
CA GLY A 3 27.83 8.36 -21.09
C GLY A 3 27.12 8.20 -19.73
N ALA A 4 26.41 9.20 -19.25
CA ALA A 4 25.62 9.04 -18.04
C ALA A 4 24.28 8.37 -18.39
N THR A 5 24.04 7.19 -17.83
CA THR A 5 22.71 6.56 -17.88
C THR A 5 21.79 7.23 -16.86
N GLU A 6 20.48 7.07 -17.04
CA GLU A 6 19.47 7.59 -16.11
C GLU A 6 19.73 7.08 -14.68
N ASP A 7 20.11 5.82 -14.53
CA ASP A 7 20.49 5.21 -13.25
C ASP A 7 21.70 5.87 -12.60
N MET A 8 22.73 6.25 -13.39
CA MET A 8 23.89 6.97 -12.86
C MET A 8 23.54 8.38 -12.39
N LEU A 9 22.63 9.07 -13.07
CA LEU A 9 22.15 10.38 -12.64
C LEU A 9 21.35 10.27 -11.34
N VAL A 10 20.52 9.26 -11.22
CA VAL A 10 19.76 8.97 -9.99
C VAL A 10 20.73 8.63 -8.86
N GLU A 11 21.74 7.78 -9.08
CA GLU A 11 22.77 7.45 -8.08
C GLU A 11 23.53 8.71 -7.60
N MET A 12 23.88 9.60 -8.52
CA MET A 12 24.55 10.86 -8.15
C MET A 12 23.65 11.84 -7.38
N MET A 13 22.34 11.84 -7.64
CA MET A 13 21.37 12.72 -6.94
C MET A 13 20.98 12.20 -5.58
N VAL A 14 20.91 10.88 -5.39
CA VAL A 14 20.36 10.20 -4.21
C VAL A 14 21.48 9.64 -3.33
N GLY A 15 22.68 9.44 -3.88
CA GLY A 15 23.86 8.93 -3.17
C GLY A 15 23.94 7.41 -3.07
N TYR A 16 23.03 6.67 -3.74
CA TYR A 16 23.02 5.20 -3.80
C TYR A 16 22.28 4.72 -5.03
N LYS A 17 22.50 3.45 -5.43
CA LYS A 17 21.81 2.84 -6.57
C LYS A 17 20.40 2.47 -6.19
N LEU A 18 19.43 2.77 -7.05
CA LEU A 18 18.05 2.28 -6.90
C LEU A 18 18.01 0.75 -6.80
N SER A 19 18.90 0.05 -7.54
CA SER A 19 19.05 -1.41 -7.46
C SER A 19 19.37 -1.93 -6.06
N ASP A 20 20.01 -1.13 -5.20
CA ASP A 20 20.37 -1.53 -3.83
C ASP A 20 19.15 -1.56 -2.90
N TYR A 21 18.04 -0.94 -3.30
CA TYR A 21 16.75 -0.99 -2.58
C TYR A 21 15.82 -2.07 -3.12
N TYR A 22 16.09 -2.52 -4.32
CA TYR A 22 15.47 -3.71 -4.87
C TYR A 22 16.36 -4.90 -4.52
N ASP A 23 16.31 -5.39 -3.27
CA ASP A 23 17.05 -6.63 -2.93
C ASP A 23 16.32 -7.82 -3.58
N PRO A 24 16.81 -8.34 -4.72
CA PRO A 24 16.17 -9.44 -5.43
C PRO A 24 16.34 -10.77 -4.67
N GLN A 25 17.12 -10.78 -3.58
CA GLN A 25 17.51 -12.00 -2.87
C GLN A 25 16.68 -12.26 -1.61
N VAL A 26 15.66 -11.47 -1.31
CA VAL A 26 14.79 -11.80 -0.19
C VAL A 26 13.90 -12.98 -0.59
N ASN A 27 14.42 -14.19 -0.47
CA ASN A 27 13.65 -15.44 -0.39
C ASN A 27 12.78 -15.37 0.87
N ARG A 28 11.72 -14.56 0.83
CA ARG A 28 10.76 -14.46 1.92
C ARG A 28 10.04 -15.78 2.00
N LYS A 29 10.11 -16.40 3.15
CA LYS A 29 9.24 -17.54 3.44
C LYS A 29 7.86 -16.97 3.73
N THR A 30 7.02 -16.90 2.71
CA THR A 30 5.61 -16.55 2.89
C THR A 30 4.91 -17.68 3.65
N GLY A 31 4.05 -17.29 4.59
CA GLY A 31 3.29 -18.24 5.42
C GLY A 31 2.00 -18.71 4.73
N ALA A 32 1.09 -19.27 5.53
CA ALA A 32 -0.24 -19.63 5.08
C ALA A 32 -1.07 -18.38 4.69
N PRO A 33 -2.14 -18.53 3.87
CA PRO A 33 -3.03 -17.44 3.51
C PRO A 33 -3.63 -16.73 4.73
N VAL A 34 -3.49 -15.40 4.79
CA VAL A 34 -4.08 -14.55 5.83
C VAL A 34 -5.36 -13.88 5.36
N LEU A 35 -5.47 -13.64 4.04
CA LEU A 35 -6.66 -13.10 3.39
C LEU A 35 -6.99 -14.00 2.20
N GLU A 36 -8.25 -14.40 2.10
CA GLU A 36 -8.82 -15.08 0.95
C GLU A 36 -10.06 -14.32 0.49
N VAL A 37 -10.11 -14.00 -0.79
CA VAL A 37 -11.22 -13.31 -1.45
C VAL A 37 -11.76 -14.22 -2.52
N LYS A 38 -13.08 -14.41 -2.52
CA LYS A 38 -13.74 -15.29 -3.50
C LYS A 38 -14.94 -14.60 -4.13
N ASP A 39 -14.94 -14.52 -5.46
CA ASP A 39 -16.02 -14.03 -6.33
C ASP A 39 -16.54 -12.64 -5.92
N LEU A 40 -15.64 -11.79 -5.36
CA LEU A 40 -16.00 -10.48 -4.85
C LEU A 40 -16.42 -9.56 -5.99
N THR A 41 -17.63 -9.00 -5.89
CA THR A 41 -18.20 -8.15 -6.93
C THR A 41 -18.83 -6.91 -6.32
N ARG A 42 -18.57 -5.76 -6.92
CA ARG A 42 -19.18 -4.47 -6.60
C ARG A 42 -20.45 -4.26 -7.42
N SER A 43 -21.47 -3.64 -6.81
CA SER A 43 -22.79 -3.45 -7.44
C SER A 43 -22.76 -2.62 -8.73
N ASP A 44 -21.82 -1.67 -8.85
CA ASP A 44 -21.64 -0.85 -10.05
C ASP A 44 -20.77 -1.53 -11.14
N GLY A 45 -20.32 -2.77 -10.89
CA GLY A 45 -19.54 -3.56 -11.82
C GLY A 45 -18.10 -3.14 -12.03
N ARG A 46 -17.57 -2.18 -11.23
CA ARG A 46 -16.17 -1.72 -11.32
C ARG A 46 -15.17 -2.71 -10.75
N ALA A 47 -15.63 -3.75 -10.06
CA ALA A 47 -14.85 -4.96 -9.74
C ALA A 47 -15.80 -6.14 -9.81
N ARG A 48 -15.43 -7.20 -10.56
CA ARG A 48 -16.30 -8.31 -10.87
C ARG A 48 -15.60 -9.64 -10.64
N ASP A 49 -16.26 -10.53 -9.89
CA ASP A 49 -15.85 -11.93 -9.67
C ASP A 49 -14.36 -12.07 -9.28
N ALA A 50 -13.86 -11.10 -8.49
CA ALA A 50 -12.46 -11.08 -8.08
C ALA A 50 -12.19 -12.18 -7.05
N SER A 51 -11.24 -13.07 -7.38
CA SER A 51 -10.81 -14.16 -6.50
C SER A 51 -9.30 -14.19 -6.41
N PHE A 52 -8.75 -14.10 -5.20
CA PHE A 52 -7.33 -14.12 -4.92
C PHE A 52 -7.05 -14.42 -3.44
N TYR A 53 -5.80 -14.63 -3.11
CA TYR A 53 -5.36 -14.78 -1.73
C TYR A 53 -4.05 -14.04 -1.48
N LEU A 54 -3.84 -13.66 -0.22
CA LEU A 54 -2.62 -13.03 0.27
C LEU A 54 -2.02 -13.92 1.37
N ASN A 55 -0.75 -14.25 1.25
CA ASN A 55 -0.03 -15.01 2.26
C ASN A 55 0.54 -14.12 3.36
N ARG A 56 0.82 -14.68 4.52
CA ARG A 56 1.50 -13.97 5.62
C ARG A 56 2.90 -13.54 5.20
N GLY A 57 3.21 -12.25 5.41
CA GLY A 57 4.53 -11.67 5.10
C GLY A 57 4.79 -11.50 3.59
N GLU A 58 3.77 -11.66 2.74
CA GLU A 58 3.85 -11.47 1.30
C GLU A 58 3.65 -10.00 0.91
N ILE A 59 4.32 -9.54 -0.15
CA ILE A 59 3.93 -8.36 -0.92
C ILE A 59 3.23 -8.85 -2.18
N LEU A 60 1.92 -8.64 -2.24
CA LEU A 60 1.08 -8.99 -3.38
C LEU A 60 0.80 -7.76 -4.23
N GLY A 61 1.30 -7.74 -5.46
CA GLY A 61 1.11 -6.66 -6.41
C GLY A 61 -0.22 -6.76 -7.17
N PHE A 62 -0.83 -5.61 -7.46
CA PHE A 62 -1.95 -5.49 -8.39
C PHE A 62 -1.61 -4.52 -9.51
N ALA A 63 -1.41 -5.04 -10.71
CA ALA A 63 -1.20 -4.31 -11.94
C ALA A 63 -2.51 -4.09 -12.71
N GLY A 64 -2.53 -3.08 -13.59
CA GLY A 64 -3.66 -2.79 -14.48
C GLY A 64 -3.70 -1.31 -14.86
N LEU A 65 -4.46 -0.97 -15.89
CA LEU A 65 -4.65 0.42 -16.30
C LEU A 65 -5.54 1.19 -15.32
N VAL A 66 -5.51 2.51 -15.40
CA VAL A 66 -6.44 3.39 -14.70
C VAL A 66 -7.88 2.98 -15.06
N GLY A 67 -8.74 2.81 -14.04
CA GLY A 67 -10.11 2.34 -14.24
C GLY A 67 -10.26 0.82 -14.37
N SER A 68 -9.21 0.03 -14.18
CA SER A 68 -9.32 -1.45 -14.20
C SER A 68 -10.03 -2.07 -12.99
N GLY A 69 -10.38 -1.27 -11.97
CA GLY A 69 -11.13 -1.73 -10.80
C GLY A 69 -10.27 -2.08 -9.58
N ARG A 70 -8.95 -1.82 -9.61
CA ARG A 70 -8.01 -2.11 -8.52
C ARG A 70 -8.39 -1.41 -7.22
N THR A 71 -8.52 -0.09 -7.24
CA THR A 71 -8.89 0.73 -6.08
C THR A 71 -10.26 0.32 -5.53
N GLU A 72 -11.22 0.07 -6.40
CA GLU A 72 -12.57 -0.35 -6.01
C GLU A 72 -12.56 -1.72 -5.30
N LEU A 73 -11.73 -2.64 -5.76
CA LEU A 73 -11.53 -3.92 -5.09
C LEU A 73 -10.95 -3.74 -3.68
N MET A 74 -9.93 -2.89 -3.53
CA MET A 74 -9.32 -2.60 -2.23
C MET A 74 -10.29 -1.89 -1.28
N GLN A 75 -11.13 -1.00 -1.78
CA GLN A 75 -12.19 -0.32 -1.00
C GLN A 75 -13.22 -1.31 -0.44
N MET A 76 -13.61 -2.33 -1.21
CA MET A 76 -14.50 -3.40 -0.71
C MET A 76 -13.83 -4.23 0.40
N ILE A 77 -12.57 -4.60 0.22
CA ILE A 77 -11.81 -5.36 1.23
C ILE A 77 -11.64 -4.57 2.51
N PHE A 78 -11.44 -3.27 2.40
CA PHE A 78 -11.31 -2.39 3.57
C PHE A 78 -12.67 -1.96 4.16
N GLY A 79 -13.80 -2.34 3.53
CA GLY A 79 -15.15 -2.04 4.03
C GLY A 79 -15.60 -0.58 3.86
N ILE A 80 -14.98 0.18 2.95
CA ILE A 80 -15.49 1.49 2.49
C ILE A 80 -16.73 1.26 1.64
N GLU A 81 -16.65 0.28 0.74
CA GLU A 81 -17.76 -0.13 -0.12
C GLU A 81 -18.22 -1.55 0.26
N LYS A 82 -19.51 -1.80 0.12
CA LYS A 82 -20.08 -3.13 0.39
C LYS A 82 -20.04 -3.97 -0.89
N PRO A 83 -19.56 -5.20 -0.82
CA PRO A 83 -19.68 -6.11 -1.94
C PRO A 83 -21.17 -6.47 -2.16
N GLU A 84 -21.57 -6.61 -3.42
CA GLU A 84 -22.87 -7.17 -3.81
C GLU A 84 -22.88 -8.70 -3.58
N LYS A 85 -21.80 -9.36 -3.98
CA LYS A 85 -21.60 -10.79 -3.78
C LYS A 85 -20.14 -11.12 -3.51
N GLY A 86 -19.91 -12.38 -3.14
CA GLY A 86 -18.58 -12.89 -2.81
C GLY A 86 -18.32 -12.96 -1.31
N THR A 87 -17.18 -13.51 -0.95
CA THR A 87 -16.78 -13.72 0.44
C THR A 87 -15.35 -13.26 0.69
N ILE A 88 -15.10 -12.79 1.91
CA ILE A 88 -13.78 -12.44 2.41
C ILE A 88 -13.52 -13.32 3.63
N LYS A 89 -12.36 -13.99 3.68
CA LYS A 89 -11.90 -14.72 4.87
C LYS A 89 -10.60 -14.14 5.38
N LEU A 90 -10.50 -14.02 6.69
CA LEU A 90 -9.27 -13.67 7.41
C LEU A 90 -8.83 -14.86 8.26
N ASN A 91 -7.60 -15.32 8.04
CA ASN A 91 -7.07 -16.50 8.75
C ASN A 91 -8.07 -17.69 8.71
N GLY A 92 -8.65 -17.96 7.52
CA GLY A 92 -9.62 -19.02 7.27
C GLY A 92 -11.06 -18.76 7.78
N LYS A 93 -11.32 -17.66 8.48
CA LYS A 93 -12.66 -17.31 9.01
C LYS A 93 -13.34 -16.28 8.11
N GLU A 94 -14.58 -16.54 7.71
CA GLU A 94 -15.37 -15.58 6.95
C GLU A 94 -15.65 -14.33 7.79
N VAL A 95 -15.46 -13.16 7.17
CA VAL A 95 -15.70 -11.85 7.77
C VAL A 95 -16.56 -10.99 6.86
N LYS A 96 -17.35 -10.10 7.49
CA LYS A 96 -18.15 -9.10 6.76
C LYS A 96 -17.90 -7.74 7.40
N PHE A 97 -17.34 -6.81 6.64
CA PHE A 97 -17.10 -5.47 7.11
C PHE A 97 -18.30 -4.57 6.82
N LYS A 98 -18.84 -3.95 7.85
CA LYS A 98 -19.93 -2.96 7.72
C LYS A 98 -19.40 -1.56 7.36
N ASN A 99 -18.14 -1.29 7.70
CA ASN A 99 -17.42 -0.04 7.48
C ASN A 99 -15.91 -0.23 7.69
N ALA A 100 -15.11 0.76 7.32
CA ALA A 100 -13.66 0.78 7.50
C ALA A 100 -13.22 0.52 8.96
N GLY A 101 -13.95 1.03 9.95
CA GLY A 101 -13.65 0.78 11.39
C GLY A 101 -13.69 -0.71 11.76
N ASN A 102 -14.57 -1.51 11.11
CA ASN A 102 -14.57 -2.95 11.31
C ASN A 102 -13.33 -3.62 10.70
N ALA A 103 -12.87 -3.19 9.52
CA ALA A 103 -11.63 -3.67 8.92
C ALA A 103 -10.42 -3.33 9.81
N MET A 104 -10.35 -2.09 10.33
CA MET A 104 -9.29 -1.66 11.25
C MET A 104 -9.26 -2.50 12.54
N LYS A 105 -10.42 -2.82 13.14
CA LYS A 105 -10.50 -3.72 14.30
C LYS A 105 -9.99 -5.13 14.00
N ASN A 106 -10.09 -5.56 12.73
CA ASN A 106 -9.53 -6.80 12.22
C ASN A 106 -8.10 -6.63 11.66
N LYS A 107 -7.42 -5.54 12.05
CA LYS A 107 -6.03 -5.23 11.72
C LYS A 107 -5.74 -5.12 10.22
N ILE A 108 -6.70 -4.67 9.44
CA ILE A 108 -6.50 -4.25 8.06
C ILE A 108 -6.39 -2.73 8.04
N SER A 109 -5.43 -2.20 7.28
CA SER A 109 -5.26 -0.77 7.04
C SER A 109 -5.17 -0.48 5.56
N LEU A 110 -5.63 0.71 5.14
CA LEU A 110 -5.61 1.15 3.74
C LEU A 110 -4.95 2.53 3.63
N ILE A 111 -3.85 2.60 2.91
CA ILE A 111 -3.25 3.85 2.45
C ILE A 111 -3.87 4.17 1.10
N PRO A 112 -4.63 5.27 0.98
CA PRO A 112 -5.32 5.60 -0.25
C PRO A 112 -4.40 6.28 -1.27
N GLU A 113 -4.77 6.21 -2.54
CA GLU A 113 -4.08 6.86 -3.67
C GLU A 113 -3.92 8.38 -3.48
N GLU A 114 -5.01 9.06 -3.14
CA GLU A 114 -5.05 10.52 -3.00
C GLU A 114 -4.71 10.97 -1.58
N ARG A 115 -3.38 11.08 -1.27
CA ARG A 115 -2.94 11.43 0.09
C ARG A 115 -3.51 12.75 0.61
N LYS A 116 -3.68 13.77 -0.26
CA LYS A 116 -4.15 15.11 0.15
C LYS A 116 -5.65 15.18 0.38
N LEU A 117 -6.44 14.37 -0.33
CA LEU A 117 -7.89 14.37 -0.25
C LEU A 117 -8.41 13.29 0.70
N GLN A 118 -7.77 12.12 0.70
CA GLN A 118 -8.23 10.93 1.43
C GLN A 118 -7.28 10.51 2.53
N GLY A 119 -5.97 10.73 2.32
CA GLY A 119 -4.93 10.24 3.21
C GLY A 119 -4.72 11.11 4.44
N ALA A 120 -4.92 12.43 4.36
CA ALA A 120 -4.59 13.35 5.44
C ALA A 120 -5.43 14.63 5.43
N VAL A 121 -5.53 15.27 6.59
CA VAL A 121 -6.07 16.63 6.76
C VAL A 121 -4.90 17.60 6.67
N VAL A 122 -4.54 18.02 5.46
CA VAL A 122 -3.30 18.77 5.18
C VAL A 122 -3.21 20.13 5.89
N SER A 123 -4.35 20.75 6.21
CA SER A 123 -4.43 22.00 6.97
C SER A 123 -4.17 21.83 8.47
N ASN A 124 -4.16 20.59 8.96
CA ASN A 124 -3.95 20.27 10.36
C ASN A 124 -2.48 19.90 10.67
N THR A 125 -2.16 19.68 11.94
CA THR A 125 -0.80 19.37 12.39
C THR A 125 -0.36 17.96 12.00
N VAL A 126 0.95 17.72 11.99
CA VAL A 126 1.52 16.39 11.79
C VAL A 126 1.05 15.43 12.87
N GLU A 127 1.12 15.84 14.15
CA GLU A 127 0.68 15.05 15.29
C GLU A 127 -0.80 14.63 15.18
N PHE A 128 -1.69 15.57 14.84
CA PHE A 128 -3.10 15.27 14.61
C PHE A 128 -3.28 14.21 13.52
N ASN A 129 -2.62 14.39 12.36
CA ASN A 129 -2.75 13.44 11.25
C ASN A 129 -2.23 12.05 11.62
N LEU A 130 -1.07 12.00 12.28
CA LEU A 130 -0.43 10.74 12.64
C LEU A 130 -1.27 9.94 13.65
N THR A 131 -1.90 10.63 14.60
CA THR A 131 -2.61 9.97 15.71
C THR A 131 -4.09 9.78 15.48
N LEU A 132 -4.64 10.33 14.38
CA LEU A 132 -6.08 10.36 14.08
C LEU A 132 -6.75 8.97 14.17
N ASN A 133 -6.13 7.94 13.63
CA ASN A 133 -6.69 6.58 13.60
C ASN A 133 -6.62 5.84 14.95
N VAL A 134 -5.92 6.42 15.93
CA VAL A 134 -5.69 5.81 17.25
C VAL A 134 -6.09 6.74 18.41
N LEU A 135 -6.90 7.74 18.14
CA LEU A 135 -7.34 8.74 19.13
C LEU A 135 -7.92 8.09 20.40
N GLU A 136 -8.66 7.00 20.28
CA GLU A 136 -9.23 6.28 21.42
C GLU A 136 -8.17 5.85 22.45
N ARG A 137 -6.92 5.64 22.03
CA ARG A 137 -5.82 5.25 22.93
C ARG A 137 -5.39 6.36 23.88
N PHE A 138 -5.74 7.61 23.57
CA PHE A 138 -5.42 8.80 24.38
C PHE A 138 -6.59 9.25 25.23
N LEU A 139 -7.79 8.73 24.98
CA LEU A 139 -9.01 9.03 25.70
C LEU A 139 -9.12 8.04 26.86
N GLY A 140 -8.55 8.39 28.02
CA GLY A 140 -8.68 7.61 29.25
C GLY A 140 -9.49 8.39 30.29
N SER A 141 -10.49 7.77 30.95
CA SER A 141 -11.23 8.34 32.11
C SER A 141 -11.69 9.80 31.93
N GLY A 142 -12.07 10.20 30.70
CA GLY A 142 -12.51 11.56 30.36
C GLY A 142 -11.42 12.60 30.20
N ARG A 143 -10.15 12.24 30.25
CA ARG A 143 -9.02 13.15 30.04
C ARG A 143 -8.17 12.71 28.84
N TYR A 144 -7.83 13.69 27.98
CA TYR A 144 -6.93 13.49 26.86
C TYR A 144 -5.47 13.42 27.31
N ASN A 145 -4.77 12.33 26.97
CA ASN A 145 -3.39 12.12 27.39
C ASN A 145 -2.39 12.58 26.31
N ARG A 146 -2.05 13.87 26.34
CA ARG A 146 -1.07 14.47 25.40
C ARG A 146 0.30 13.80 25.43
N LYS A 147 0.76 13.32 26.60
CA LYS A 147 2.09 12.68 26.71
C LYS A 147 2.14 11.39 25.87
N LYS A 148 1.07 10.60 25.88
CA LYS A 148 0.98 9.40 25.03
C LYS A 148 0.91 9.75 23.54
N GLU A 149 0.21 10.81 23.18
CA GLU A 149 0.13 11.29 21.80
C GLU A 149 1.50 11.73 21.29
N HIS A 150 2.21 12.59 22.05
CA HIS A 150 3.57 13.00 21.72
C HIS A 150 4.51 11.80 21.58
N ALA A 151 4.46 10.85 22.50
CA ALA A 151 5.32 9.67 22.47
C ALA A 151 5.14 8.83 21.19
N ILE A 152 3.89 8.68 20.70
CA ILE A 152 3.63 7.98 19.44
C ILE A 152 4.13 8.82 18.26
N THR A 153 3.92 10.12 18.29
CA THR A 153 4.39 11.04 17.23
C THR A 153 5.92 11.01 17.12
N ASP A 154 6.62 11.09 18.25
CA ASP A 154 8.08 11.03 18.29
C ASP A 154 8.60 9.67 17.83
N TYR A 155 7.97 8.57 18.26
CA TYR A 155 8.34 7.23 17.81
C TYR A 155 8.28 7.11 16.28
N TYR A 156 7.17 7.51 15.64
CA TYR A 156 7.04 7.40 14.19
C TYR A 156 7.88 8.44 13.44
N ARG A 157 8.09 9.66 13.99
CA ARG A 157 9.04 10.62 13.45
C ARG A 157 10.42 9.99 13.29
N ASP A 158 10.91 9.38 14.36
CA ASP A 158 12.27 8.81 14.39
C ASP A 158 12.36 7.52 13.57
N HIS A 159 11.35 6.64 13.68
CA HIS A 159 11.32 5.36 12.97
C HIS A 159 11.21 5.53 11.45
N LEU A 160 10.38 6.46 10.97
CA LEU A 160 10.21 6.76 9.55
C LEU A 160 11.07 7.92 9.06
N LYS A 161 11.96 8.47 9.92
CA LYS A 161 12.82 9.59 9.61
C LYS A 161 12.04 10.76 8.99
N ILE A 162 10.90 11.13 9.60
CA ILE A 162 10.04 12.21 9.13
C ILE A 162 10.74 13.55 9.43
N LYS A 163 11.10 14.30 8.39
CA LYS A 163 11.70 15.62 8.52
C LYS A 163 10.62 16.65 8.86
N MET A 164 10.52 17.03 10.11
CA MET A 164 9.60 18.04 10.64
C MET A 164 10.24 18.78 11.80
N ASP A 165 9.89 20.05 12.01
CA ASP A 165 10.40 20.87 13.12
C ASP A 165 9.76 20.43 14.45
N SER A 166 8.46 20.15 14.43
CA SER A 166 7.71 19.66 15.58
C SER A 166 6.41 19.00 15.14
N GLY A 167 5.81 18.16 15.99
CA GLY A 167 4.48 17.58 15.76
C GLY A 167 3.37 18.62 15.56
N ARG A 168 3.57 19.86 16.03
CA ARG A 168 2.62 20.97 15.86
C ARG A 168 2.69 21.67 14.51
N GLN A 169 3.74 21.39 13.71
CA GLN A 169 3.86 21.91 12.35
C GLN A 169 2.68 21.41 11.51
N LYS A 170 2.11 22.29 10.67
CA LYS A 170 1.04 21.88 9.74
C LYS A 170 1.62 20.97 8.66
N LEU A 171 0.86 19.93 8.30
CA LEU A 171 1.28 18.95 7.32
C LEU A 171 1.56 19.56 5.95
N THR A 172 0.86 20.65 5.59
CA THR A 172 1.03 21.35 4.31
C THR A 172 2.44 21.92 4.11
N TYR A 173 3.22 22.13 5.17
CA TYR A 173 4.59 22.65 5.08
C TYR A 173 5.66 21.56 4.90
N LEU A 174 5.27 20.28 4.94
CA LEU A 174 6.18 19.19 4.66
C LEU A 174 6.30 18.93 3.15
N SER A 175 7.47 18.40 2.73
CA SER A 175 7.65 17.86 1.38
C SER A 175 6.70 16.69 1.11
N GLY A 176 6.44 16.38 -0.18
CA GLY A 176 5.58 15.27 -0.58
C GLY A 176 5.95 13.95 0.07
N GLY A 177 7.24 13.61 0.08
CA GLY A 177 7.74 12.38 0.72
C GLY A 177 7.48 12.35 2.23
N ASN A 178 7.70 13.48 2.94
CA ASN A 178 7.40 13.53 4.38
C ASN A 178 5.90 13.50 4.66
N GLN A 179 5.05 14.12 3.82
CA GLN A 179 3.59 13.97 3.94
C GLN A 179 3.17 12.50 3.79
N GLN A 180 3.75 11.77 2.82
CA GLN A 180 3.48 10.35 2.62
C GLN A 180 3.91 9.51 3.83
N LYS A 181 5.07 9.79 4.42
CA LYS A 181 5.52 9.14 5.65
C LYS A 181 4.58 9.39 6.83
N VAL A 182 3.98 10.58 6.95
CA VAL A 182 2.96 10.87 7.97
C VAL A 182 1.69 10.02 7.73
N VAL A 183 1.25 9.88 6.48
CA VAL A 183 0.12 9.01 6.14
C VAL A 183 0.45 7.54 6.46
N LEU A 184 1.64 7.08 6.12
CA LEU A 184 2.14 5.74 6.50
C LEU A 184 2.12 5.56 8.02
N ALA A 185 2.71 6.50 8.78
CA ALA A 185 2.74 6.49 10.25
C ALA A 185 1.34 6.39 10.86
N LYS A 186 0.38 7.16 10.35
CA LYS A 186 -1.04 7.12 10.76
C LYS A 186 -1.61 5.70 10.72
N TRP A 187 -1.36 4.98 9.63
CA TRP A 187 -1.88 3.63 9.44
C TRP A 187 -1.05 2.58 10.19
N LEU A 188 0.26 2.73 10.26
CA LEU A 188 1.13 1.85 11.05
C LEU A 188 0.85 1.97 12.55
N ALA A 189 0.41 3.13 13.03
CA ALA A 189 -0.03 3.32 14.42
C ALA A 189 -1.18 2.40 14.81
N THR A 190 -2.00 1.94 13.87
CA THR A 190 -3.06 0.96 14.12
C THR A 190 -2.53 -0.46 14.35
N LYS A 191 -1.24 -0.72 14.06
CA LYS A 191 -0.57 -2.05 14.11
C LYS A 191 -1.27 -3.07 13.22
N PRO A 192 -1.30 -2.83 11.90
CA PRO A 192 -1.98 -3.74 10.97
C PRO A 192 -1.26 -5.08 10.85
N GLU A 193 -2.00 -6.15 10.55
CA GLU A 193 -1.49 -7.43 10.05
C GLU A 193 -1.55 -7.47 8.51
N ILE A 194 -2.48 -6.72 7.92
CA ILE A 194 -2.63 -6.53 6.48
C ILE A 194 -2.61 -5.04 6.18
N LEU A 195 -1.70 -4.60 5.31
CA LEU A 195 -1.57 -3.22 4.87
C LEU A 195 -1.84 -3.14 3.37
N ILE A 196 -2.92 -2.48 2.99
CA ILE A 196 -3.23 -2.17 1.60
C ILE A 196 -2.61 -0.81 1.29
N MET A 197 -1.84 -0.72 0.20
CA MET A 197 -1.16 0.48 -0.25
C MET A 197 -1.56 0.76 -1.70
N ASP A 198 -2.39 1.78 -1.88
CA ASP A 198 -2.85 2.19 -3.21
C ASP A 198 -2.00 3.36 -3.70
N GLU A 199 -1.21 3.13 -4.76
CA GLU A 199 -0.24 4.05 -5.36
C GLU A 199 0.69 4.72 -4.31
N PRO A 200 1.40 3.92 -3.46
CA PRO A 200 2.08 4.45 -2.27
C PRO A 200 3.18 5.45 -2.55
N THR A 201 3.73 5.46 -3.75
CA THR A 201 4.87 6.29 -4.14
C THR A 201 4.52 7.35 -5.17
N ARG A 202 3.24 7.52 -5.49
CA ARG A 202 2.79 8.51 -6.46
C ARG A 202 3.08 9.93 -6.01
N GLY A 203 3.78 10.69 -6.88
CA GLY A 203 4.06 12.11 -6.66
C GLY A 203 5.05 12.39 -5.52
N ILE A 204 5.98 11.48 -5.26
CA ILE A 204 7.11 11.68 -4.36
C ILE A 204 8.42 11.51 -5.13
N ASP A 205 9.50 12.05 -4.58
CA ASP A 205 10.83 11.96 -5.16
C ASP A 205 11.45 10.56 -5.00
N VAL A 206 12.50 10.29 -5.77
CA VAL A 206 13.15 8.98 -5.85
C VAL A 206 13.72 8.54 -4.49
N ALA A 207 14.29 9.47 -3.71
CA ALA A 207 14.83 9.15 -2.40
C ALA A 207 13.73 8.70 -1.44
N ALA A 208 12.58 9.40 -1.46
CA ALA A 208 11.43 9.03 -0.64
C ALA A 208 10.81 7.69 -1.08
N LYS A 209 10.80 7.38 -2.40
CA LYS A 209 10.38 6.06 -2.91
C LYS A 209 11.22 4.95 -2.27
N ALA A 210 12.55 5.06 -2.34
CA ALA A 210 13.48 4.09 -1.80
C ALA A 210 13.26 3.83 -0.29
N GLU A 211 13.02 4.88 0.50
CA GLU A 211 12.72 4.74 1.92
C GLU A 211 11.40 4.00 2.18
N ILE A 212 10.39 4.19 1.32
CA ILE A 212 9.12 3.45 1.41
C ILE A 212 9.32 1.98 1.06
N TYR A 213 10.14 1.67 0.04
CA TYR A 213 10.45 0.29 -0.32
C TYR A 213 11.16 -0.46 0.80
N ALA A 214 12.19 0.17 1.40
CA ALA A 214 12.86 -0.38 2.57
C ALA A 214 11.87 -0.64 3.73
N LEU A 215 10.97 0.30 3.99
CA LEU A 215 9.93 0.13 5.00
C LEU A 215 8.99 -1.04 4.68
N MET A 216 8.58 -1.25 3.42
CA MET A 216 7.74 -2.38 3.04
C MET A 216 8.45 -3.71 3.30
N HIS A 217 9.75 -3.80 2.99
CA HIS A 217 10.57 -4.97 3.31
C HIS A 217 10.67 -5.22 4.81
N ASP A 218 10.93 -4.19 5.61
CA ASP A 218 11.00 -4.30 7.07
C ASP A 218 9.66 -4.77 7.67
N LEU A 219 8.55 -4.23 7.18
CA LEU A 219 7.21 -4.63 7.63
C LEU A 219 6.92 -6.10 7.32
N THR A 220 7.25 -6.57 6.13
CA THR A 220 7.03 -7.98 5.75
C THR A 220 7.92 -8.93 6.53
N ASN A 221 9.17 -8.55 6.83
CA ASN A 221 10.06 -9.30 7.72
C ASN A 221 9.50 -9.38 9.15
N GLN A 222 8.70 -8.41 9.58
CA GLN A 222 7.97 -8.43 10.85
C GLN A 222 6.64 -9.21 10.79
N GLY A 223 6.29 -9.79 9.63
CA GLY A 223 5.10 -10.61 9.40
C GLY A 223 3.86 -9.83 8.99
N VAL A 224 3.98 -8.55 8.68
CA VAL A 224 2.90 -7.78 8.02
C VAL A 224 2.77 -8.24 6.57
N SER A 225 1.55 -8.46 6.10
CA SER A 225 1.27 -8.80 4.71
C SER A 225 0.82 -7.54 3.97
N ILE A 226 1.34 -7.32 2.76
CA ILE A 226 1.09 -6.08 2.01
C ILE A 226 0.36 -6.40 0.70
N ILE A 227 -0.70 -5.65 0.41
CA ILE A 227 -1.27 -5.55 -0.94
C ILE A 227 -0.81 -4.21 -1.50
N MET A 228 -0.10 -4.25 -2.62
CA MET A 228 0.41 -3.07 -3.29
C MET A 228 -0.28 -2.88 -4.64
N VAL A 229 -1.00 -1.79 -4.80
CA VAL A 229 -1.56 -1.37 -6.07
C VAL A 229 -0.63 -0.29 -6.63
N SER A 230 -0.13 -0.48 -7.85
CA SER A 230 0.70 0.53 -8.52
C SER A 230 0.47 0.52 -10.04
N SER A 231 0.60 1.69 -10.64
CA SER A 231 0.68 1.88 -12.10
C SER A 231 2.12 1.83 -12.62
N ASP A 232 3.11 1.85 -11.72
CA ASP A 232 4.54 1.76 -12.02
C ASP A 232 4.92 0.26 -12.07
N LEU A 233 4.96 -0.31 -13.29
CA LEU A 233 5.27 -1.74 -13.47
C LEU A 233 6.65 -2.13 -12.95
N PRO A 234 7.74 -1.38 -13.20
CA PRO A 234 9.03 -1.61 -12.56
C PRO A 234 8.94 -1.71 -11.04
N GLU A 235 8.16 -0.84 -10.39
CA GLU A 235 7.95 -0.89 -8.95
C GLU A 235 7.29 -2.20 -8.52
N LEU A 236 6.20 -2.61 -9.18
CA LEU A 236 5.51 -3.87 -8.89
C LEU A 236 6.41 -5.08 -9.07
N MET A 237 7.14 -5.15 -10.20
CA MET A 237 8.01 -6.29 -10.52
C MET A 237 9.16 -6.44 -9.53
N ASN A 238 9.69 -5.33 -9.02
CA ASN A 238 10.82 -5.38 -8.09
C ASN A 238 10.41 -5.67 -6.65
N LEU A 239 9.22 -5.27 -6.22
CA LEU A 239 8.81 -5.37 -4.83
C LEU A 239 7.88 -6.56 -4.54
N SER A 240 7.07 -6.97 -5.51
CA SER A 240 6.04 -7.98 -5.29
C SER A 240 6.59 -9.40 -5.37
N ASP A 241 6.07 -10.29 -4.54
CA ASP A 241 6.34 -11.73 -4.60
C ASP A 241 5.48 -12.39 -5.68
N ARG A 242 4.24 -11.88 -5.87
CA ARG A 242 3.31 -12.23 -6.96
C ARG A 242 2.57 -10.99 -7.42
N ILE A 243 2.12 -11.01 -8.68
CA ILE A 243 1.40 -9.89 -9.29
C ILE A 243 0.11 -10.41 -9.93
N TYR A 244 -1.04 -9.90 -9.46
CA TYR A 244 -2.31 -10.04 -10.16
C TYR A 244 -2.49 -8.91 -11.15
N VAL A 245 -2.97 -9.23 -12.35
CA VAL A 245 -3.26 -8.24 -13.40
C VAL A 245 -4.75 -8.07 -13.56
N MET A 246 -5.23 -6.84 -13.40
CA MET A 246 -6.64 -6.50 -13.61
C MET A 246 -6.86 -5.78 -14.94
N CYS A 247 -7.89 -6.22 -15.66
CA CYS A 247 -8.38 -5.58 -16.87
C CYS A 247 -9.90 -5.68 -16.90
N GLU A 248 -10.58 -4.60 -17.30
CA GLU A 248 -12.05 -4.55 -17.42
C GLU A 248 -12.77 -5.04 -16.15
N SER A 249 -12.33 -4.57 -14.99
CA SER A 249 -12.91 -4.89 -13.69
C SER A 249 -12.77 -6.35 -13.25
N ARG A 250 -11.91 -7.13 -13.89
CA ARG A 250 -11.67 -8.55 -13.59
C ARG A 250 -10.19 -8.85 -13.41
N ILE A 251 -9.88 -9.83 -12.59
CA ILE A 251 -8.54 -10.42 -12.55
C ILE A 251 -8.39 -11.29 -13.80
N LYS A 252 -7.35 -11.04 -14.61
CA LYS A 252 -7.07 -11.74 -15.87
C LYS A 252 -5.93 -12.74 -15.75
N ALA A 253 -4.92 -12.45 -14.90
CA ALA A 253 -3.74 -13.29 -14.71
C ALA A 253 -3.15 -13.11 -13.32
N CYS A 254 -2.29 -14.06 -12.93
CA CYS A 254 -1.42 -13.99 -11.78
C CYS A 254 -0.05 -14.51 -12.19
N PHE A 255 1.01 -13.77 -11.87
CA PHE A 255 2.39 -14.13 -12.15
C PHE A 255 3.19 -14.18 -10.85
N THR A 256 4.08 -15.15 -10.72
CA THR A 256 5.16 -15.10 -9.73
C THR A 256 6.18 -14.05 -10.15
N ARG A 257 7.09 -13.67 -9.25
CA ARG A 257 8.16 -12.72 -9.57
C ARG A 257 9.01 -13.18 -10.75
N GLU A 258 9.29 -14.49 -10.83
CA GLU A 258 10.12 -15.09 -11.87
C GLU A 258 9.43 -15.13 -13.23
N GLU A 259 8.11 -15.22 -13.24
CA GLU A 259 7.27 -15.26 -14.46
C GLU A 259 6.89 -13.87 -14.96
N ALA A 260 7.01 -12.86 -14.07
CA ALA A 260 6.59 -11.51 -14.36
C ALA A 260 7.57 -10.81 -15.31
N ASP A 261 7.10 -10.44 -16.49
CA ASP A 261 7.80 -9.50 -17.38
C ASP A 261 6.85 -8.36 -17.78
N GLN A 262 7.46 -7.21 -18.08
CA GLN A 262 6.72 -5.98 -18.31
C GLN A 262 5.80 -6.07 -19.54
N GLU A 263 6.23 -6.72 -20.61
CA GLU A 263 5.45 -6.86 -21.84
C GLU A 263 4.22 -7.74 -21.61
N THR A 264 4.42 -8.89 -20.97
CA THR A 264 3.33 -9.83 -20.63
C THR A 264 2.31 -9.19 -19.71
N ILE A 265 2.75 -8.52 -18.63
CA ILE A 265 1.85 -7.81 -17.71
C ILE A 265 1.04 -6.76 -18.46
N LEU A 266 1.69 -5.96 -19.31
CA LEU A 266 1.02 -4.90 -20.08
C LEU A 266 0.01 -5.47 -21.07
N ARG A 267 0.31 -6.58 -21.76
CA ARG A 267 -0.63 -7.27 -22.66
C ARG A 267 -1.91 -7.69 -21.94
N TYR A 268 -1.79 -8.32 -20.76
CA TYR A 268 -2.95 -8.68 -19.95
C TYR A 268 -3.71 -7.47 -19.42
N ALA A 269 -3.01 -6.39 -19.07
CA ALA A 269 -3.62 -5.15 -18.60
C ALA A 269 -4.39 -4.42 -19.73
N LEU A 270 -3.96 -4.58 -20.98
CA LEU A 270 -4.65 -4.06 -22.17
C LEU A 270 -5.77 -4.99 -22.67
N GLY A 271 -5.90 -6.20 -22.14
CA GLY A 271 -6.90 -7.18 -22.59
C GLY A 271 -6.60 -7.82 -23.94
N VAL A 272 -5.34 -7.74 -24.43
CA VAL A 272 -4.95 -8.33 -25.71
C VAL A 272 -4.89 -9.86 -25.56
N LYS A 273 -5.66 -10.59 -26.37
CA LYS A 273 -5.65 -12.05 -26.38
C LYS A 273 -4.38 -12.57 -27.07
N ASN A 274 -3.89 -13.72 -26.59
CA ASN A 274 -2.78 -14.42 -27.27
C ASN A 274 -3.21 -14.74 -28.71
N GLY A 275 -2.59 -14.10 -29.71
CA GLY A 275 -2.84 -14.35 -31.14
C GLY A 275 -3.34 -13.14 -31.94
N GLU A 276 -3.56 -11.97 -31.37
CA GLU A 276 -4.08 -10.78 -32.08
C GLU A 276 -2.99 -9.68 -32.23
N MET A 277 -1.77 -10.06 -32.61
CA MET A 277 -0.81 -9.13 -33.20
C MET A 277 -0.28 -9.76 -34.47
N GLU A 278 -0.90 -9.46 -35.59
CA GLU A 278 -0.31 -9.42 -36.92
C GLU A 278 0.06 -7.98 -37.29
#